data_270238dc671cf241b97adc88fef412ba
#
_entry.id   270238dc671cf241b97adc88fef412ba
#
_cell.length_a   1.000
_cell.length_b   1.000
_cell.length_c   1.000
_cell.angle_alpha   90.00
_cell.angle_beta   90.00
_cell.angle_gamma   90.00
#
_symmetry.space_group_name_H-M   'P 1'
#
loop_
_entity.id
_entity.type
_entity.pdbx_description
1 polymer ?
#
loop_
_entity_poly.entity_id
_entity_poly.type
_entity_poly.pdbx_seq_one_letter_code
_entity_poly.pdbx_strand_id
1 'polypeptide(L)'
;KKEISFIVKEIKRRKLSNIIPNQKVKFVLRRSSDKEDMEVLKVEYPISKTTYVNINKGNNGLEITKNVTQLFKKKIVVDGKISNNLYSSAVKAKMEPNIIIEFARIFGFEVDFKRDIRKGDEFVVMYEKYVDDTNKFIQTGKILYAYLNVNNQKIKLYRFESKKDVDFYDEKGKSIRKALMKTPINGARLSSPFGSRKHPILGFT
;
A
#
# COMPACT_ATOMS: atom_id res chain seq x y z
N LYS A 1 12.09 -4.03 -34.39
CA LYS A 1 11.58 -5.30 -33.80
C LYS A 1 12.72 -6.25 -33.38
N LYS A 2 13.77 -6.47 -34.21
CA LYS A 2 14.88 -7.38 -33.91
C LYS A 2 15.67 -7.00 -32.64
N GLU A 3 15.96 -5.71 -32.43
CA GLU A 3 16.69 -5.24 -31.24
C GLU A 3 15.90 -5.45 -29.95
N ILE A 4 14.60 -5.19 -29.95
CA ILE A 4 13.73 -5.41 -28.76
C ILE A 4 13.69 -6.90 -28.40
N SER A 5 13.55 -7.78 -29.41
CA SER A 5 13.60 -9.24 -29.21
C SER A 5 14.92 -9.69 -28.61
N PHE A 6 16.03 -9.12 -29.05
CA PHE A 6 17.35 -9.41 -28.51
C PHE A 6 17.49 -8.97 -27.04
N ILE A 7 17.05 -7.76 -26.70
CA ILE A 7 17.05 -7.24 -25.33
C ILE A 7 16.19 -8.11 -24.40
N VAL A 8 14.97 -8.50 -24.84
CA VAL A 8 14.09 -9.38 -24.08
C VAL A 8 14.72 -10.75 -23.85
N LYS A 9 15.43 -11.29 -24.86
CA LYS A 9 16.16 -12.56 -24.74
C LYS A 9 17.29 -12.48 -23.73
N GLU A 10 18.04 -11.36 -23.72
CA GLU A 10 19.12 -11.11 -22.75
C GLU A 10 18.59 -10.95 -21.31
N ILE A 11 17.47 -10.25 -21.11
CA ILE A 11 16.80 -10.13 -19.80
C ILE A 11 16.42 -11.52 -19.27
N LYS A 12 15.82 -12.36 -20.13
CA LYS A 12 15.45 -13.73 -19.76
C LYS A 12 16.68 -14.61 -19.46
N ARG A 13 17.71 -14.54 -20.31
CA ARG A 13 18.94 -15.32 -20.16
C ARG A 13 19.64 -15.03 -18.82
N ARG A 14 19.65 -13.77 -18.40
CA ARG A 14 20.27 -13.32 -17.15
C ARG A 14 19.36 -13.47 -15.92
N LYS A 15 18.17 -14.06 -16.06
CA LYS A 15 17.19 -14.26 -14.96
C LYS A 15 16.91 -12.96 -14.17
N LEU A 16 16.92 -11.81 -14.87
CA LEU A 16 16.88 -10.51 -14.23
C LEU A 16 15.48 -10.20 -13.67
N SER A 17 14.44 -10.85 -14.13
CA SER A 17 13.09 -10.92 -13.55
C SER A 17 12.06 -11.45 -14.55
N ASN A 18 10.88 -11.78 -14.09
CA ASN A 18 9.70 -12.00 -14.94
C ASN A 18 9.11 -10.62 -15.30
N ILE A 19 8.78 -10.43 -16.58
CA ILE A 19 8.03 -9.25 -17.01
C ILE A 19 6.65 -9.33 -16.39
N ILE A 20 6.34 -8.39 -15.49
CA ILE A 20 5.04 -8.32 -14.82
C ILE A 20 4.11 -7.47 -15.71
N PRO A 21 2.89 -7.92 -16.00
CA PRO A 21 1.90 -7.12 -16.74
C PRO A 21 1.69 -5.75 -16.07
N ASN A 22 1.44 -4.72 -16.89
CA ASN A 22 1.21 -3.33 -16.46
C ASN A 22 2.44 -2.59 -15.89
N GLN A 23 3.66 -3.12 -16.00
CA GLN A 23 4.88 -2.35 -15.71
C GLN A 23 5.23 -1.43 -16.87
N LYS A 24 5.57 -0.18 -16.55
CA LYS A 24 6.06 0.79 -17.54
C LYS A 24 7.55 0.57 -17.77
N VAL A 25 7.91 0.21 -18.99
CA VAL A 25 9.30 0.13 -19.45
C VAL A 25 9.62 1.42 -20.20
N LYS A 26 10.75 2.07 -19.88
CA LYS A 26 11.20 3.27 -20.60
C LYS A 26 12.24 2.89 -21.62
N PHE A 27 12.09 3.43 -22.82
CA PHE A 27 13.07 3.31 -23.90
C PHE A 27 13.60 4.70 -24.26
N VAL A 28 14.90 4.82 -24.41
CA VAL A 28 15.55 5.97 -25.03
C VAL A 28 15.96 5.54 -26.43
N LEU A 29 15.43 6.22 -27.42
CA LEU A 29 15.63 5.93 -28.83
C LEU A 29 16.41 7.07 -29.48
N ARG A 30 17.30 6.74 -30.43
CA ARG A 30 17.95 7.69 -31.33
C ARG A 30 17.46 7.42 -32.75
N ARG A 31 17.16 8.49 -33.49
CA ARG A 31 16.87 8.39 -34.90
C ARG A 31 18.19 8.22 -35.66
N SER A 32 18.31 7.17 -36.50
CA SER A 32 19.45 7.01 -37.37
C SER A 32 19.40 8.06 -38.49
N SER A 33 20.56 8.69 -38.79
CA SER A 33 20.61 9.71 -39.85
C SER A 33 20.36 9.20 -41.24
N ASP A 34 20.57 7.90 -41.48
CA ASP A 34 20.52 7.31 -42.83
C ASP A 34 19.39 6.35 -43.10
N LYS A 35 18.52 6.10 -42.11
CA LYS A 35 17.37 5.20 -42.23
C LYS A 35 16.23 5.69 -41.35
N GLU A 36 14.99 5.43 -41.75
CA GLU A 36 13.80 5.61 -40.89
C GLU A 36 13.79 4.73 -39.63
N ASP A 37 14.89 4.03 -39.34
CA ASP A 37 15.01 3.11 -38.22
C ASP A 37 15.39 3.83 -36.92
N MET A 38 14.70 3.49 -35.87
CA MET A 38 14.98 3.93 -34.50
C MET A 38 15.94 2.97 -33.82
N GLU A 39 17.06 3.47 -33.32
CA GLU A 39 18.03 2.73 -32.54
C GLU A 39 17.72 2.83 -31.04
N VAL A 40 17.72 1.71 -30.32
CA VAL A 40 17.54 1.67 -28.87
C VAL A 40 18.87 1.95 -28.18
N LEU A 41 18.98 3.10 -27.50
CA LEU A 41 20.17 3.49 -26.76
C LEU A 41 20.15 2.98 -25.32
N LYS A 42 18.97 3.06 -24.69
CA LYS A 42 18.80 2.68 -23.29
C LYS A 42 17.41 2.08 -23.06
N VAL A 43 17.36 1.04 -22.23
CA VAL A 43 16.12 0.50 -21.68
C VAL A 43 16.19 0.57 -20.17
N GLU A 44 15.20 1.15 -19.53
CA GLU A 44 15.01 1.13 -18.10
C GLU A 44 13.81 0.24 -17.76
N TYR A 45 14.09 -0.86 -17.08
CA TYR A 45 13.13 -1.89 -16.75
C TYR A 45 12.96 -2.03 -15.23
N PRO A 46 11.76 -1.77 -14.66
CA PRO A 46 11.52 -1.90 -13.24
C PRO A 46 11.41 -3.37 -12.83
N ILE A 47 12.13 -3.79 -11.80
CA ILE A 47 12.01 -5.11 -11.15
C ILE A 47 11.07 -5.03 -9.94
N SER A 48 11.12 -3.92 -9.22
CA SER A 48 10.29 -3.63 -8.07
C SER A 48 10.01 -2.13 -7.97
N LYS A 49 9.33 -1.70 -6.92
CA LYS A 49 9.11 -0.26 -6.67
C LYS A 49 10.41 0.52 -6.47
N THR A 50 11.48 -0.16 -6.07
CA THR A 50 12.76 0.46 -5.70
C THR A 50 13.94 -0.03 -6.52
N THR A 51 13.74 -1.01 -7.39
CA THR A 51 14.83 -1.64 -8.14
C THR A 51 14.50 -1.63 -9.62
N TYR A 52 15.42 -1.13 -10.42
CA TYR A 52 15.31 -1.15 -11.88
C TYR A 52 16.63 -1.57 -12.52
N VAL A 53 16.53 -2.11 -13.71
CA VAL A 53 17.66 -2.48 -14.56
C VAL A 53 17.78 -1.46 -15.66
N ASN A 54 18.98 -0.92 -15.85
CA ASN A 54 19.36 -0.16 -17.01
C ASN A 54 20.12 -1.07 -17.97
N ILE A 55 19.70 -1.09 -19.21
CA ILE A 55 20.38 -1.75 -20.31
C ILE A 55 20.81 -0.65 -21.27
N ASN A 56 22.10 -0.39 -21.34
CA ASN A 56 22.70 0.61 -22.23
C ASN A 56 23.39 -0.11 -23.40
N LYS A 57 23.29 0.47 -24.59
CA LYS A 57 24.07 0.02 -25.74
C LYS A 57 25.41 0.70 -25.67
N GLY A 58 26.48 -0.06 -25.33
CA GLY A 58 27.86 0.39 -25.34
C GLY A 58 28.57 -0.02 -26.62
N ASN A 59 29.82 0.46 -26.81
CA ASN A 59 30.64 0.15 -27.98
C ASN A 59 30.97 -1.35 -28.11
N ASN A 60 31.03 -2.07 -26.98
CA ASN A 60 31.39 -3.49 -26.91
C ASN A 60 30.20 -4.41 -26.62
N GLY A 61 28.96 -3.94 -26.81
CA GLY A 61 27.75 -4.71 -26.55
C GLY A 61 26.81 -4.07 -25.54
N LEU A 62 25.95 -4.89 -24.91
CA LEU A 62 24.99 -4.40 -23.92
C LEU A 62 25.60 -4.36 -22.52
N GLU A 63 25.63 -3.18 -21.95
CA GLU A 63 25.95 -2.96 -20.52
C GLU A 63 24.69 -3.00 -19.70
N ILE A 64 24.65 -3.88 -18.71
CA ILE A 64 23.47 -4.10 -17.85
C ILE A 64 23.84 -3.79 -16.41
N THR A 65 23.18 -2.78 -15.83
CA THR A 65 23.36 -2.36 -14.45
C THR A 65 22.06 -2.46 -13.68
N LYS A 66 22.14 -2.96 -12.44
CA LYS A 66 21.01 -3.00 -11.51
C LYS A 66 21.13 -1.81 -10.56
N ASN A 67 20.12 -0.96 -10.54
CA ASN A 67 20.06 0.21 -9.69
C ASN A 67 18.98 0.04 -8.63
N VAL A 68 19.30 0.43 -7.40
CA VAL A 68 18.38 0.42 -6.27
C VAL A 68 18.17 1.87 -5.83
N THR A 69 16.91 2.32 -5.84
CA THR A 69 16.55 3.63 -5.32
C THR A 69 16.74 3.66 -3.82
N GLN A 70 17.54 4.57 -3.34
CA GLN A 70 17.70 4.81 -1.91
C GLN A 70 16.39 5.35 -1.34
N LEU A 71 15.94 4.79 -0.23
CA LEU A 71 14.72 5.21 0.44
C LEU A 71 15.03 5.96 1.72
N PHE A 72 14.39 7.10 1.87
CA PHE A 72 14.41 7.92 3.08
C PHE A 72 13.10 7.76 3.82
N LYS A 73 13.20 7.40 5.10
CA LYS A 73 12.06 7.20 5.97
C LYS A 73 11.66 8.52 6.62
N LYS A 74 10.38 8.88 6.51
CA LYS A 74 9.75 10.02 7.18
C LYS A 74 8.62 9.54 8.07
N LYS A 75 8.40 10.19 9.21
CA LYS A 75 7.20 10.02 10.03
C LYS A 75 6.19 11.09 9.64
N ILE A 76 4.99 10.66 9.29
CA ILE A 76 3.89 11.53 8.87
C ILE A 76 2.77 11.39 9.89
N VAL A 77 2.21 12.52 10.29
CA VAL A 77 1.00 12.58 11.11
C VAL A 77 -0.12 13.10 10.23
N VAL A 78 -1.25 12.41 10.26
CA VAL A 78 -2.49 12.81 9.60
C VAL A 78 -3.60 12.77 10.62
N ASP A 79 -4.36 13.83 10.71
CA ASP A 79 -5.50 13.98 11.60
C ASP A 79 -6.71 14.50 10.85
N GLY A 80 -7.89 14.32 11.43
CA GLY A 80 -9.12 14.82 10.85
C GLY A 80 -10.37 14.51 11.65
N LYS A 81 -11.48 15.16 11.22
CA LYS A 81 -12.82 14.89 11.74
C LYS A 81 -13.65 14.14 10.70
N ILE A 82 -14.43 13.20 11.17
CA ILE A 82 -15.31 12.41 10.32
C ILE A 82 -16.52 13.27 9.93
N SER A 83 -16.70 13.48 8.63
CA SER A 83 -17.83 14.24 8.08
C SER A 83 -18.98 13.33 7.63
N ASN A 84 -18.67 12.23 6.98
CA ASN A 84 -19.63 11.27 6.45
C ASN A 84 -19.27 9.84 6.88
N ASN A 85 -18.08 9.38 6.51
CA ASN A 85 -17.53 8.11 6.94
C ASN A 85 -15.99 8.25 7.09
N LEU A 86 -15.39 7.26 7.78
CA LEU A 86 -13.95 7.27 8.03
C LEU A 86 -13.14 7.36 6.73
N TYR A 87 -13.46 6.52 5.73
CA TYR A 87 -12.67 6.44 4.51
C TYR A 87 -12.63 7.76 3.75
N SER A 88 -13.80 8.36 3.46
CA SER A 88 -13.87 9.62 2.72
C SER A 88 -13.21 10.79 3.48
N SER A 89 -13.33 10.81 4.81
CA SER A 89 -12.71 11.85 5.65
C SER A 89 -11.20 11.69 5.72
N ALA A 90 -10.69 10.47 5.83
CA ALA A 90 -9.27 10.15 5.81
C ALA A 90 -8.61 10.46 4.45
N VAL A 91 -9.31 10.17 3.34
CA VAL A 91 -8.84 10.56 1.99
C VAL A 91 -8.76 12.08 1.85
N LYS A 92 -9.76 12.83 2.35
CA LYS A 92 -9.71 14.30 2.38
C LYS A 92 -8.55 14.83 3.20
N ALA A 93 -8.21 14.17 4.29
CA ALA A 93 -7.03 14.47 5.13
C ALA A 93 -5.71 14.01 4.50
N LYS A 94 -5.71 13.50 3.25
CA LYS A 94 -4.54 13.01 2.51
C LYS A 94 -3.86 11.80 3.15
N MET A 95 -4.61 10.99 3.89
CA MET A 95 -4.14 9.69 4.36
C MET A 95 -4.05 8.71 3.17
N GLU A 96 -2.96 7.96 3.09
CA GLU A 96 -2.77 6.97 2.04
C GLU A 96 -3.78 5.81 2.18
N PRO A 97 -4.39 5.30 1.08
CA PRO A 97 -5.48 4.32 1.14
C PRO A 97 -5.16 3.04 1.92
N ASN A 98 -3.94 2.51 1.79
CA ASN A 98 -3.52 1.33 2.53
C ASN A 98 -3.38 1.59 4.04
N ILE A 99 -3.03 2.82 4.45
CA ILE A 99 -3.01 3.23 5.86
C ILE A 99 -4.43 3.31 6.41
N ILE A 100 -5.40 3.79 5.62
CA ILE A 100 -6.82 3.82 6.02
C ILE A 100 -7.34 2.40 6.30
N ILE A 101 -7.01 1.45 5.42
CA ILE A 101 -7.41 0.05 5.57
C ILE A 101 -6.75 -0.57 6.81
N GLU A 102 -5.47 -0.35 7.02
CA GLU A 102 -4.75 -0.86 8.19
C GLU A 102 -5.28 -0.23 9.49
N PHE A 103 -5.53 1.09 9.50
CA PHE A 103 -6.16 1.81 10.61
C PHE A 103 -7.52 1.19 10.97
N ALA A 104 -8.38 0.97 9.99
CA ALA A 104 -9.67 0.33 10.21
C ALA A 104 -9.54 -1.10 10.76
N ARG A 105 -8.55 -1.86 10.27
CA ARG A 105 -8.26 -3.20 10.77
C ARG A 105 -7.82 -3.21 12.23
N ILE A 106 -6.95 -2.30 12.62
CA ILE A 106 -6.46 -2.17 14.00
C ILE A 106 -7.63 -1.90 14.95
N PHE A 107 -8.48 -0.94 14.63
CA PHE A 107 -9.63 -0.58 15.47
C PHE A 107 -10.81 -1.56 15.38
N GLY A 108 -10.84 -2.47 14.39
CA GLY A 108 -11.92 -3.42 14.18
C GLY A 108 -12.19 -4.37 15.33
N PHE A 109 -11.28 -4.49 16.30
CA PHE A 109 -11.49 -5.23 17.55
C PHE A 109 -12.35 -4.47 18.57
N GLU A 110 -12.34 -3.13 18.53
CA GLU A 110 -13.02 -2.27 19.50
C GLU A 110 -14.21 -1.52 18.91
N VAL A 111 -14.23 -1.29 17.58
CA VAL A 111 -15.18 -0.40 16.94
C VAL A 111 -15.92 -1.13 15.82
N ASP A 112 -17.25 -1.02 15.81
CA ASP A 112 -18.07 -1.34 14.64
C ASP A 112 -18.19 -0.09 13.75
N PHE A 113 -17.41 -0.04 12.69
CA PHE A 113 -17.35 1.11 11.79
C PHE A 113 -18.68 1.47 11.12
N LYS A 114 -19.66 0.57 11.10
CA LYS A 114 -21.00 0.85 10.56
C LYS A 114 -21.93 1.46 11.60
N ARG A 115 -21.77 1.06 12.86
CA ARG A 115 -22.70 1.40 13.94
C ARG A 115 -22.18 2.50 14.85
N ASP A 116 -20.87 2.48 15.14
CA ASP A 116 -20.29 3.33 16.19
C ASP A 116 -19.87 4.70 15.66
N ILE A 117 -19.42 4.78 14.40
CA ILE A 117 -18.87 6.01 13.80
C ILE A 117 -19.97 7.07 13.58
N ARG A 118 -19.69 8.30 14.02
CA ARG A 118 -20.59 9.46 13.88
C ARG A 118 -19.87 10.65 13.24
N LYS A 119 -20.67 11.55 12.69
CA LYS A 119 -20.18 12.87 12.26
C LYS A 119 -19.60 13.63 13.46
N GLY A 120 -18.40 14.16 13.33
CA GLY A 120 -17.68 14.87 14.38
C GLY A 120 -16.65 14.01 15.12
N ASP A 121 -16.70 12.68 15.00
CA ASP A 121 -15.63 11.82 15.52
C ASP A 121 -14.27 12.19 14.95
N GLU A 122 -13.22 11.97 15.73
CA GLU A 122 -11.88 12.43 15.38
C GLU A 122 -10.91 11.26 15.25
N PHE A 123 -9.98 11.36 14.31
CA PHE A 123 -8.91 10.40 14.15
C PHE A 123 -7.55 11.09 14.03
N VAL A 124 -6.51 10.41 14.51
CA VAL A 124 -5.11 10.77 14.27
C VAL A 124 -4.35 9.48 13.98
N VAL A 125 -3.47 9.52 12.99
CA VAL A 125 -2.55 8.42 12.70
C VAL A 125 -1.15 8.94 12.47
N MET A 126 -0.15 8.31 13.09
CA MET A 126 1.26 8.50 12.78
C MET A 126 1.78 7.24 12.10
N TYR A 127 2.36 7.39 10.91
CA TYR A 127 2.90 6.27 10.15
C TYR A 127 4.20 6.62 9.44
N GLU A 128 4.93 5.61 9.04
CA GLU A 128 6.14 5.75 8.24
C GLU A 128 5.77 5.93 6.76
N LYS A 129 6.47 6.85 6.10
CA LYS A 129 6.39 7.11 4.66
C LYS A 129 7.79 7.04 4.08
N TYR A 130 7.96 6.32 2.98
CA TYR A 130 9.23 6.20 2.28
C TYR A 130 9.20 7.03 1.00
N VAL A 131 10.22 7.86 0.85
CA VAL A 131 10.44 8.73 -0.31
C VAL A 131 11.82 8.46 -0.90
N ASP A 132 12.01 8.80 -2.18
CA ASP A 132 13.34 8.80 -2.81
C ASP A 132 14.13 10.08 -2.50
N ASP A 133 15.31 10.22 -3.08
CA ASP A 133 16.20 11.38 -2.98
C ASP A 133 15.57 12.67 -3.53
N THR A 134 14.61 12.56 -4.45
CA THR A 134 13.84 13.69 -4.99
C THR A 134 12.59 14.03 -4.17
N ASN A 135 12.42 13.37 -3.01
CA ASN A 135 11.23 13.52 -2.16
C ASN A 135 9.93 12.95 -2.74
N LYS A 136 10.04 12.15 -3.79
CA LYS A 136 8.89 11.49 -4.41
C LYS A 136 8.43 10.31 -3.55
N PHE A 137 7.12 10.19 -3.36
CA PHE A 137 6.51 9.08 -2.65
C PHE A 137 6.75 7.73 -3.36
N ILE A 138 7.24 6.75 -2.63
CA ILE A 138 7.47 5.38 -3.11
C ILE A 138 6.50 4.39 -2.45
N GLN A 139 6.41 4.42 -1.11
CA GLN A 139 5.53 3.52 -0.36
C GLN A 139 5.28 4.01 1.05
N THR A 140 4.23 3.47 1.68
CA THR A 140 4.00 3.62 3.11
C THR A 140 4.74 2.54 3.89
N GLY A 141 5.06 2.83 5.14
CA GLY A 141 5.55 1.88 6.11
C GLY A 141 4.50 1.56 7.18
N LYS A 142 4.97 1.33 8.39
CA LYS A 142 4.17 0.88 9.54
C LYS A 142 3.39 2.03 10.16
N ILE A 143 2.18 1.77 10.66
CA ILE A 143 1.50 2.66 11.60
C ILE A 143 2.24 2.56 12.94
N LEU A 144 2.62 3.71 13.52
CA LEU A 144 3.32 3.81 14.79
C LEU A 144 2.39 4.16 15.95
N TYR A 145 1.42 5.02 15.66
CA TYR A 145 0.40 5.48 16.60
C TYR A 145 -0.91 5.68 15.87
N ALA A 146 -2.01 5.33 16.53
CA ALA A 146 -3.35 5.53 16.03
C ALA A 146 -4.27 6.00 17.15
N TYR A 147 -5.10 6.99 16.86
CA TYR A 147 -6.10 7.53 17.77
C TYR A 147 -7.44 7.62 17.07
N LEU A 148 -8.47 7.22 17.77
CA LEU A 148 -9.85 7.35 17.33
C LEU A 148 -10.71 7.76 18.53
N ASN A 149 -11.41 8.88 18.39
CA ASN A 149 -12.46 9.29 19.33
C ASN A 149 -13.81 8.92 18.71
N VAL A 150 -14.50 8.00 19.32
CA VAL A 150 -15.80 7.50 18.87
C VAL A 150 -16.75 7.39 20.05
N ASN A 151 -17.97 7.96 19.94
CA ASN A 151 -18.95 7.99 21.04
C ASN A 151 -18.36 8.53 22.35
N ASN A 152 -17.55 9.60 22.32
CA ASN A 152 -16.80 10.17 23.44
C ASN A 152 -15.78 9.20 24.08
N GLN A 153 -15.54 8.04 23.50
CA GLN A 153 -14.52 7.11 23.92
C GLN A 153 -13.22 7.39 23.15
N LYS A 154 -12.18 7.82 23.84
CA LYS A 154 -10.85 8.07 23.27
C LYS A 154 -10.03 6.79 23.31
N ILE A 155 -9.76 6.22 22.15
CA ILE A 155 -8.95 5.00 22.00
C ILE A 155 -7.61 5.40 21.43
N LYS A 156 -6.53 5.20 22.17
CA LYS A 156 -5.15 5.49 21.76
C LYS A 156 -4.37 4.20 21.70
N LEU A 157 -3.70 3.98 20.59
CA LEU A 157 -3.00 2.74 20.31
C LEU A 157 -1.57 3.02 19.86
N TYR A 158 -0.65 2.34 20.47
CA TYR A 158 0.78 2.43 20.24
C TYR A 158 1.29 1.12 19.67
N ARG A 159 2.02 1.19 18.56
CA ARG A 159 2.67 0.02 18.00
C ARG A 159 3.87 -0.36 18.85
N PHE A 160 3.87 -1.60 19.32
CA PHE A 160 5.01 -2.20 20.00
C PHE A 160 5.49 -3.43 19.22
N GLU A 161 6.81 -3.55 19.08
CA GLU A 161 7.46 -4.63 18.36
C GLU A 161 8.42 -5.34 19.32
N SER A 162 8.12 -6.57 19.67
CA SER A 162 9.00 -7.45 20.43
C SER A 162 9.69 -8.46 19.50
N LYS A 163 10.64 -9.23 20.02
CA LYS A 163 11.28 -10.31 19.25
C LYS A 163 10.31 -11.41 18.78
N LYS A 164 9.15 -11.54 19.44
CA LYS A 164 8.19 -12.63 19.21
C LYS A 164 6.91 -12.16 18.50
N ASP A 165 6.49 -10.92 18.69
CA ASP A 165 5.22 -10.43 18.15
C ASP A 165 5.26 -8.94 17.93
N VAL A 166 4.38 -8.48 17.03
CA VAL A 166 4.13 -7.08 16.73
C VAL A 166 2.65 -6.82 16.94
N ASP A 167 2.32 -5.91 17.84
CA ASP A 167 0.93 -5.60 18.15
C ASP A 167 0.73 -4.14 18.54
N PHE A 168 -0.55 -3.77 18.71
CA PHE A 168 -0.97 -2.47 19.19
C PHE A 168 -1.48 -2.57 20.62
N TYR A 169 -1.04 -1.65 21.45
CA TYR A 169 -1.34 -1.61 22.88
C TYR A 169 -1.93 -0.25 23.25
N ASP A 170 -2.84 -0.27 24.23
CA ASP A 170 -3.36 0.96 24.84
C ASP A 170 -2.34 1.61 25.81
N GLU A 171 -2.73 2.73 26.41
CA GLU A 171 -1.90 3.47 27.39
C GLU A 171 -1.57 2.66 28.66
N LYS A 172 -2.30 1.57 28.91
CA LYS A 172 -2.08 0.68 30.07
C LYS A 172 -1.26 -0.57 29.67
N GLY A 173 -0.80 -0.64 28.45
CA GLY A 173 -0.05 -1.79 27.93
C GLY A 173 -0.92 -3.01 27.63
N LYS A 174 -2.24 -2.85 27.50
CA LYS A 174 -3.15 -3.93 27.13
C LYS A 174 -3.23 -4.02 25.61
N SER A 175 -3.02 -5.23 25.08
CA SER A 175 -3.20 -5.48 23.64
C SER A 175 -4.64 -5.22 23.18
N ILE A 176 -4.78 -4.58 22.02
CA ILE A 176 -6.09 -4.36 21.38
C ILE A 176 -6.70 -5.65 20.85
N ARG A 177 -5.87 -6.68 20.58
CA ARG A 177 -6.37 -7.95 20.05
C ARG A 177 -7.27 -8.64 21.06
N LYS A 178 -8.45 -8.97 20.59
CA LYS A 178 -9.44 -9.78 21.31
C LYS A 178 -9.66 -11.07 20.55
N ALA A 179 -10.24 -12.07 21.22
CA ALA A 179 -10.60 -13.35 20.61
C ALA A 179 -11.54 -13.17 19.39
N LEU A 180 -12.39 -12.14 19.44
CA LEU A 180 -13.35 -11.83 18.37
C LEU A 180 -13.25 -10.35 17.97
N MET A 181 -13.22 -10.11 16.67
CA MET A 181 -13.35 -8.76 16.12
C MET A 181 -14.83 -8.33 16.10
N LYS A 182 -15.12 -7.07 16.42
CA LYS A 182 -16.46 -6.48 16.22
C LYS A 182 -16.81 -6.38 14.72
N THR A 183 -15.80 -6.16 13.89
CA THR A 183 -15.92 -6.18 12.43
C THR A 183 -15.03 -7.29 11.86
N PRO A 184 -15.52 -8.54 11.81
CA PRO A 184 -14.68 -9.72 11.55
C PRO A 184 -14.15 -9.82 10.12
N ILE A 185 -14.75 -9.12 9.15
CA ILE A 185 -14.35 -9.15 7.76
C ILE A 185 -14.28 -7.72 7.22
N ASN A 186 -13.12 -7.33 6.68
CA ASN A 186 -12.94 -6.03 6.06
C ASN A 186 -13.94 -5.82 4.92
N GLY A 187 -14.82 -4.82 5.06
CA GLY A 187 -15.81 -4.50 4.03
C GLY A 187 -17.01 -5.45 3.93
N ALA A 188 -17.14 -6.42 4.82
CA ALA A 188 -18.29 -7.32 4.82
C ALA A 188 -19.59 -6.55 5.01
N ARG A 189 -20.55 -6.80 4.12
CA ARG A 189 -21.95 -6.39 4.31
C ARG A 189 -22.65 -7.46 5.16
N LEU A 190 -23.15 -7.06 6.33
CA LEU A 190 -24.03 -7.92 7.10
C LEU A 190 -25.31 -8.12 6.29
N SER A 191 -25.46 -9.27 5.66
CA SER A 191 -26.65 -9.60 4.84
C SER A 191 -27.82 -10.05 5.70
N SER A 192 -27.56 -10.54 6.93
CA SER A 192 -28.59 -10.99 7.86
C SER A 192 -28.12 -10.83 9.31
N PRO A 193 -28.92 -10.26 10.23
CA PRO A 193 -28.61 -10.24 11.65
C PRO A 193 -28.77 -11.65 12.26
N PHE A 194 -28.27 -11.81 13.50
CA PHE A 194 -28.55 -13.02 14.27
C PHE A 194 -30.04 -13.16 14.54
N GLY A 195 -30.58 -14.34 14.34
CA GLY A 195 -32.00 -14.64 14.54
C GLY A 195 -32.58 -15.60 13.50
N SER A 196 -33.82 -15.97 13.67
CA SER A 196 -34.55 -16.81 12.72
C SER A 196 -34.74 -16.08 11.40
N ARG A 197 -34.53 -16.78 10.28
CA ARG A 197 -34.79 -16.24 8.95
C ARG A 197 -35.37 -17.29 8.03
N LYS A 198 -36.22 -16.85 7.12
CA LYS A 198 -36.75 -17.70 6.07
C LYS A 198 -35.64 -18.16 5.13
N HIS A 199 -35.53 -19.46 4.88
CA HIS A 199 -34.53 -20.00 3.97
C HIS A 199 -34.81 -19.48 2.53
N PRO A 200 -33.83 -18.88 1.85
CA PRO A 200 -34.08 -18.18 0.57
C PRO A 200 -34.59 -19.06 -0.56
N ILE A 201 -34.31 -20.38 -0.51
CA ILE A 201 -34.71 -21.35 -1.55
C ILE A 201 -35.86 -22.22 -1.06
N LEU A 202 -35.79 -22.75 0.15
CA LEU A 202 -36.72 -23.73 0.67
C LEU A 202 -37.91 -23.13 1.41
N GLY A 203 -37.87 -21.83 1.75
CA GLY A 203 -39.00 -21.08 2.28
C GLY A 203 -39.41 -21.37 3.74
N PHE A 204 -38.75 -22.26 4.46
CA PHE A 204 -38.97 -22.50 5.89
C PHE A 204 -38.07 -21.63 6.78
N THR A 205 -38.45 -21.44 8.03
CA THR A 205 -37.72 -20.64 9.03
C THR A 205 -36.93 -21.52 9.94
#